data_e4b567adfb0f68ccd74694932fdc0aa6
#
_entry.id   e4b567adfb0f68ccd74694932fdc0aa6
#
_cell.length_a   1.000
_cell.length_b   1.000
_cell.length_c   1.000
_cell.angle_alpha   90.00
_cell.angle_beta   90.00
_cell.angle_gamma   90.00
#
_symmetry.space_group_name_H-M   'P 1'
#
loop_
_entity.id
_entity.type
_entity.pdbx_description
1 polymer ?
#
loop_
_entity_poly.entity_id
_entity_poly.type
_entity_poly.pdbx_seq_one_letter_code
_entity_poly.pdbx_strand_id
1 'polypeptide(L)'
;MAAQIHRLRDKAGETEKITINLGYVDLGHIDLLVQEGFYSNRTDFIRTAIRNQLLTHGEEVRKSIVRHTLELGLRHYTSADLEAVKAAGEKLHIKVLGLASIAPDVTPALALATIESITVLGALHASKEIKSALADRIG
;
A
#
# COMPACT_ATOMS: atom_id res chain seq x y z
N MET A 1 7.46 26.73 5.85
CA MET A 1 6.20 26.60 5.10
C MET A 1 6.32 25.66 3.92
N ALA A 2 7.29 25.84 3.01
CA ALA A 2 7.50 24.93 1.87
C ALA A 2 7.79 23.47 2.29
N ALA A 3 8.58 23.26 3.34
CA ALA A 3 8.91 21.94 3.86
C ALA A 3 7.69 21.22 4.45
N GLN A 4 6.76 21.95 5.06
CA GLN A 4 5.52 21.39 5.61
C GLN A 4 4.54 20.96 4.52
N ILE A 5 4.43 21.75 3.46
CA ILE A 5 3.58 21.42 2.30
C ILE A 5 4.12 20.19 1.59
N HIS A 6 5.43 20.06 1.48
CA HIS A 6 6.08 18.90 0.88
C HIS A 6 5.82 17.62 1.70
N ARG A 7 5.92 17.70 3.03
CA ARG A 7 5.58 16.59 3.94
C ARG A 7 4.12 16.14 3.82
N LEU A 8 3.19 17.08 3.67
CA LEU A 8 1.78 16.76 3.49
C LEU A 8 1.51 16.05 2.16
N ARG A 9 2.21 16.44 1.10
CA ARG A 9 2.14 15.77 -0.20
C ARG A 9 2.71 14.36 -0.15
N ASP A 10 3.83 14.16 0.53
CA ASP A 10 4.44 12.85 0.69
C ASP A 10 3.52 11.92 1.49
N LYS A 11 2.87 12.41 2.55
CA LYS A 11 1.87 11.65 3.31
C LYS A 11 0.63 11.32 2.49
N ALA A 12 0.19 12.20 1.59
CA ALA A 12 -0.93 11.94 0.70
C ALA A 12 -0.65 10.77 -0.27
N GLY A 13 0.63 10.54 -0.63
CA GLY A 13 1.04 9.40 -1.45
C GLY A 13 0.98 8.06 -0.75
N GLU A 14 0.82 8.02 0.58
CA GLU A 14 0.71 6.81 1.37
C GLU A 14 -0.73 6.32 1.54
N THR A 15 -1.69 7.02 0.98
CA THR A 15 -3.10 6.69 1.05
C THR A 15 -3.70 6.59 -0.35
N GLU A 16 -4.73 5.77 -0.47
CA GLU A 16 -5.48 5.63 -1.71
C GLU A 16 -6.94 5.93 -1.43
N LYS A 17 -7.57 6.68 -2.34
CA LYS A 17 -9.01 6.96 -2.27
C LYS A 17 -9.78 5.77 -2.80
N ILE A 18 -10.69 5.25 -1.98
CA ILE A 18 -11.66 4.24 -2.40
C ILE A 18 -13.06 4.81 -2.31
N THR A 19 -13.96 4.31 -3.15
CA THR A 19 -15.37 4.73 -3.16
C THR A 19 -16.25 3.53 -2.90
N ILE A 20 -17.15 3.64 -1.95
CA ILE A 20 -18.14 2.61 -1.64
C ILE A 20 -19.54 3.23 -1.61
N ASN A 21 -20.55 2.44 -1.95
CA ASN A 21 -21.95 2.83 -1.84
C ASN A 21 -22.54 2.19 -0.59
N LEU A 22 -23.18 2.99 0.25
CA LEU A 22 -23.88 2.51 1.44
C LEU A 22 -25.39 2.77 1.31
N GLY A 23 -26.19 1.88 1.88
CA GLY A 23 -27.65 2.10 1.97
C GLY A 23 -27.99 3.31 2.83
N TYR A 24 -29.14 3.92 2.58
CA TYR A 24 -29.57 5.11 3.31
C TYR A 24 -29.78 4.85 4.80
N VAL A 25 -30.24 3.66 5.17
CA VAL A 25 -30.45 3.29 6.58
C VAL A 25 -29.11 3.23 7.32
N ASP A 26 -28.10 2.60 6.72
CA ASP A 26 -26.75 2.57 7.30
C ASP A 26 -26.18 3.97 7.46
N LEU A 27 -26.32 4.81 6.44
CA LEU A 27 -25.88 6.20 6.51
C LEU A 27 -26.61 6.98 7.63
N GLY A 28 -27.91 6.73 7.78
CA GLY A 28 -28.72 7.34 8.85
C GLY A 28 -28.22 6.93 10.23
N HIS A 29 -27.91 5.67 10.45
CA HIS A 29 -27.33 5.19 11.69
C HIS A 29 -26.00 5.84 12.00
N ILE A 30 -25.13 5.99 10.99
CA ILE A 30 -23.83 6.68 11.14
C ILE A 30 -24.08 8.14 11.52
N ASP A 31 -24.96 8.84 10.81
CA ASP A 31 -25.27 10.25 11.06
C ASP A 31 -25.85 10.45 12.47
N LEU A 32 -26.67 9.53 12.95
CA LEU A 32 -27.20 9.57 14.31
C LEU A 32 -26.08 9.49 15.34
N LEU A 33 -25.13 8.56 15.17
CA LEU A 33 -23.98 8.41 16.07
C LEU A 33 -23.07 9.65 16.05
N VAL A 34 -22.91 10.27 14.90
CA VAL A 34 -22.17 11.56 14.79
C VAL A 34 -22.93 12.65 15.55
N GLN A 35 -24.22 12.75 15.35
CA GLN A 35 -25.07 13.74 16.04
C GLN A 35 -25.05 13.59 17.56
N GLU A 36 -25.02 12.34 18.05
CA GLU A 36 -24.96 12.03 19.48
C GLU A 36 -23.54 12.18 20.07
N GLY A 37 -22.55 12.52 19.26
CA GLY A 37 -21.20 12.82 19.71
C GLY A 37 -20.28 11.61 19.86
N PHE A 38 -20.66 10.43 19.38
CA PHE A 38 -19.80 9.25 19.43
C PHE A 38 -18.64 9.31 18.44
N TYR A 39 -18.84 9.98 17.31
CA TYR A 39 -17.82 10.17 16.27
C TYR A 39 -17.86 11.59 15.76
N SER A 40 -16.72 12.08 15.27
CA SER A 40 -16.58 13.46 14.78
C SER A 40 -17.29 13.69 13.46
N ASN A 41 -17.33 12.68 12.61
CA ASN A 41 -17.93 12.72 11.27
C ASN A 41 -18.05 11.31 10.70
N ARG A 42 -18.62 11.17 9.50
CA ARG A 42 -18.79 9.88 8.82
C ARG A 42 -17.45 9.15 8.62
N THR A 43 -16.43 9.88 8.21
CA THR A 43 -15.09 9.31 7.96
C THR A 43 -14.48 8.72 9.22
N ASP A 44 -14.64 9.41 10.35
CA ASP A 44 -14.17 8.93 11.66
C ASP A 44 -14.84 7.60 12.02
N PHE A 45 -16.16 7.51 11.87
CA PHE A 45 -16.88 6.24 12.07
C PHE A 45 -16.35 5.13 11.17
N ILE A 46 -16.22 5.41 9.87
CA ILE A 46 -15.81 4.42 8.87
C ILE A 46 -14.40 3.90 9.16
N ARG A 47 -13.46 4.79 9.43
CA ARG A 47 -12.09 4.40 9.77
C ARG A 47 -12.02 3.58 11.05
N THR A 48 -12.76 3.97 12.06
CA THR A 48 -12.84 3.22 13.33
C THR A 48 -13.43 1.84 13.11
N ALA A 49 -14.48 1.73 12.32
CA ALA A 49 -15.11 0.46 11.98
C ALA A 49 -14.13 -0.46 11.24
N ILE A 50 -13.38 0.07 10.28
CA ILE A 50 -12.36 -0.69 9.53
C ILE A 50 -11.29 -1.22 10.49
N ARG A 51 -10.75 -0.37 11.36
CA ARG A 51 -9.72 -0.79 12.33
C ARG A 51 -10.24 -1.87 13.27
N ASN A 52 -11.46 -1.72 13.77
CA ASN A 52 -12.06 -2.71 14.65
C ASN A 52 -12.26 -4.05 13.94
N GLN A 53 -12.71 -4.03 12.69
CA GLN A 53 -12.89 -5.26 11.93
C GLN A 53 -11.55 -5.93 11.61
N LEU A 54 -10.51 -5.15 11.28
CA LEU A 54 -9.17 -5.69 11.08
C LEU A 54 -8.61 -6.32 12.35
N LEU A 55 -8.85 -5.73 13.51
CA LEU A 55 -8.47 -6.32 14.81
C LEU A 55 -9.16 -7.65 15.07
N THR A 56 -10.41 -7.78 14.68
CA THR A 56 -11.18 -9.03 14.81
C THR A 56 -10.50 -10.17 14.05
N HIS A 57 -9.88 -9.86 12.90
CA HIS A 57 -9.17 -10.83 12.07
C HIS A 57 -7.66 -10.82 12.30
N GLY A 58 -7.17 -10.19 13.38
CA GLY A 58 -5.74 -9.97 13.62
C GLY A 58 -4.90 -11.24 13.60
N GLU A 59 -5.37 -12.32 14.23
CA GLU A 59 -4.67 -13.61 14.25
C GLU A 59 -4.56 -14.22 12.85
N GLU A 60 -5.64 -14.20 12.09
CA GLU A 60 -5.65 -14.73 10.73
C GLU A 60 -4.71 -13.97 9.81
N VAL A 61 -4.71 -12.63 9.92
CA VAL A 61 -3.80 -11.77 9.15
C VAL A 61 -2.35 -12.09 9.50
N ARG A 62 -2.03 -12.16 10.80
CA ARG A 62 -0.66 -12.44 11.26
C ARG A 62 -0.17 -13.80 10.76
N LYS A 63 -0.98 -14.85 10.88
CA LYS A 63 -0.64 -16.19 10.40
C LYS A 63 -0.42 -16.21 8.88
N SER A 64 -1.24 -15.47 8.15
CA SER A 64 -1.14 -15.37 6.70
C SER A 64 0.13 -14.63 6.25
N ILE A 65 0.49 -13.55 6.94
CA ILE A 65 1.73 -12.81 6.70
C ILE A 65 2.95 -13.73 6.84
N VAL A 66 2.99 -14.52 7.91
CA VAL A 66 4.09 -15.47 8.16
C VAL A 66 4.11 -16.57 7.09
N ARG A 67 2.95 -17.17 6.82
CA ARG A 67 2.83 -18.28 5.85
C ARG A 67 3.26 -17.88 4.44
N HIS A 68 2.95 -16.65 4.01
CA HIS A 68 3.30 -16.14 2.68
C HIS A 68 4.59 -15.32 2.65
N THR A 69 5.27 -15.20 3.76
CA THR A 69 6.52 -14.43 3.91
C THR A 69 6.38 -12.98 3.43
N LEU A 70 5.26 -12.35 3.77
CA LEU A 70 4.99 -10.97 3.40
C LEU A 70 5.74 -9.99 4.31
N GLU A 71 6.27 -8.93 3.74
CA GLU A 71 6.83 -7.82 4.50
C GLU A 71 5.73 -6.78 4.75
N LEU A 72 5.47 -6.50 6.02
CA LEU A 72 4.45 -5.54 6.42
C LEU A 72 5.02 -4.12 6.42
N GLY A 73 4.37 -3.20 5.73
CA GLY A 73 4.68 -1.76 5.79
C GLY A 73 4.98 -1.14 4.44
N LEU A 74 5.92 -0.18 4.44
CA LEU A 74 6.31 0.60 3.27
C LEU A 74 7.69 0.16 2.80
N ARG A 75 7.80 -0.20 1.52
CA ARG A 75 9.09 -0.57 0.90
C ARG A 75 9.31 0.28 -0.33
N HIS A 76 10.51 0.87 -0.41
CA HIS A 76 10.90 1.73 -1.52
C HIS A 76 12.19 1.20 -2.15
N TYR A 77 12.18 0.99 -3.46
CA TYR A 77 13.31 0.45 -4.22
C TYR A 77 13.87 1.51 -5.15
N THR A 78 15.10 1.92 -4.90
CA THR A 78 15.83 2.90 -5.74
C THR A 78 16.68 2.20 -6.78
N SER A 79 17.18 2.98 -7.74
CA SER A 79 18.17 2.49 -8.72
C SER A 79 19.39 1.91 -8.02
N ALA A 80 19.89 2.60 -6.99
CA ALA A 80 21.04 2.13 -6.21
C ALA A 80 20.78 0.78 -5.54
N ASP A 81 19.58 0.58 -4.97
CA ASP A 81 19.20 -0.68 -4.36
C ASP A 81 19.20 -1.82 -5.38
N LEU A 82 18.65 -1.60 -6.57
CA LEU A 82 18.57 -2.62 -7.61
C LEU A 82 19.94 -2.87 -8.27
N GLU A 83 20.79 -1.87 -8.39
CA GLU A 83 22.16 -2.06 -8.85
C GLU A 83 22.95 -2.95 -7.88
N ALA A 84 22.74 -2.80 -6.58
CA ALA A 84 23.37 -3.65 -5.57
C ALA A 84 22.89 -5.11 -5.69
N VAL A 85 21.60 -5.34 -5.94
CA VAL A 85 21.05 -6.67 -6.20
C VAL A 85 21.69 -7.29 -7.44
N LYS A 86 21.82 -6.52 -8.52
CA LYS A 86 22.43 -6.96 -9.76
C LYS A 86 23.90 -7.31 -9.57
N ALA A 87 24.66 -6.46 -8.86
CA ALA A 87 26.08 -6.68 -8.57
C ALA A 87 26.31 -7.95 -7.75
N ALA A 88 25.38 -8.28 -6.85
CA ALA A 88 25.43 -9.50 -6.04
C ALA A 88 25.03 -10.76 -6.83
N GLY A 89 24.56 -10.64 -8.06
CA GLY A 89 24.07 -11.75 -8.87
C GLY A 89 22.76 -12.35 -8.34
N GLU A 90 22.03 -11.59 -7.55
CA GLU A 90 20.79 -12.05 -6.91
C GLU A 90 19.57 -11.64 -7.70
N LYS A 91 18.43 -12.24 -7.34
CA LYS A 91 17.11 -11.87 -7.84
C LYS A 91 16.23 -11.46 -6.67
N LEU A 92 15.41 -10.45 -6.89
CA LEU A 92 14.54 -9.89 -5.86
C LEU A 92 13.11 -10.42 -6.04
N HIS A 93 12.57 -10.96 -4.96
CA HIS A 93 11.17 -11.34 -4.87
C HIS A 93 10.47 -10.35 -3.95
N ILE A 94 9.69 -9.44 -4.52
CA ILE A 94 8.97 -8.42 -3.76
C ILE A 94 7.67 -9.03 -3.25
N LYS A 95 7.52 -9.11 -1.94
CA LYS A 95 6.32 -9.62 -1.26
C LYS A 95 5.94 -8.66 -0.14
N VAL A 96 5.02 -7.75 -0.40
CA VAL A 96 4.70 -6.66 0.51
C VAL A 96 3.20 -6.63 0.82
N LEU A 97 2.87 -6.47 2.09
CA LEU A 97 1.55 -6.09 2.55
C LEU A 97 1.63 -4.63 3.00
N GLY A 98 1.13 -3.73 2.18
CA GLY A 98 1.19 -2.28 2.38
C GLY A 98 1.48 -1.55 1.09
N LEU A 99 2.59 -0.82 1.03
CA LEU A 99 3.00 -0.07 -0.15
C LEU A 99 4.39 -0.51 -0.60
N ALA A 100 4.50 -0.93 -1.85
CA ALA A 100 5.78 -1.07 -2.53
C ALA A 100 5.90 0.01 -3.59
N SER A 101 7.02 0.73 -3.63
CA SER A 101 7.26 1.76 -4.63
C SER A 101 8.62 1.56 -5.29
N ILE A 102 8.65 1.78 -6.61
CA ILE A 102 9.87 1.73 -7.42
C ILE A 102 10.17 3.15 -7.87
N ALA A 103 11.37 3.63 -7.54
CA ALA A 103 11.77 5.00 -7.80
C ALA A 103 11.75 5.33 -9.30
N PRO A 104 11.52 6.61 -9.67
CA PRO A 104 11.49 7.03 -11.07
C PRO A 104 12.82 6.87 -11.81
N ASP A 105 13.95 6.79 -11.08
CA ASP A 105 15.29 6.62 -11.66
C ASP A 105 15.59 5.17 -12.08
N VAL A 106 14.70 4.22 -11.77
CA VAL A 106 14.86 2.82 -12.18
C VAL A 106 14.45 2.66 -13.64
N THR A 107 15.35 2.09 -14.44
CA THR A 107 15.06 1.78 -15.85
C THR A 107 14.34 0.45 -15.98
N PRO A 108 13.54 0.23 -17.04
CA PRO A 108 12.95 -1.08 -17.32
C PRO A 108 13.97 -2.20 -17.40
N ALA A 109 15.12 -1.95 -18.01
CA ALA A 109 16.20 -2.94 -18.12
C ALA A 109 16.73 -3.38 -16.76
N LEU A 110 16.95 -2.43 -15.84
CA LEU A 110 17.40 -2.72 -14.48
C LEU A 110 16.34 -3.49 -13.69
N ALA A 111 15.09 -3.07 -13.80
CA ALA A 111 13.97 -3.75 -13.16
C ALA A 111 13.86 -5.22 -13.63
N LEU A 112 13.91 -5.45 -14.94
CA LEU A 112 13.87 -6.81 -15.51
C LEU A 112 15.06 -7.67 -15.11
N ALA A 113 16.24 -7.06 -14.96
CA ALA A 113 17.45 -7.77 -14.57
C ALA A 113 17.45 -8.21 -13.09
N THR A 114 16.69 -7.55 -12.24
CA THR A 114 16.76 -7.72 -10.77
C THR A 114 15.49 -8.24 -10.12
N ILE A 115 14.32 -7.86 -10.62
CA ILE A 115 13.03 -8.22 -10.01
C ILE A 115 12.46 -9.46 -10.69
N GLU A 116 12.44 -10.55 -9.96
CA GLU A 116 11.90 -11.83 -10.45
C GLU A 116 10.38 -11.91 -10.33
N SER A 117 9.84 -11.44 -9.21
CA SER A 117 8.41 -11.48 -8.94
C SER A 117 7.97 -10.34 -8.04
N ILE A 118 6.72 -9.93 -8.17
CA ILE A 118 6.09 -8.90 -7.34
C ILE A 118 4.73 -9.40 -6.87
N THR A 119 4.56 -9.49 -5.56
CA THR A 119 3.28 -9.73 -4.91
C THR A 119 3.05 -8.60 -3.91
N VAL A 120 2.09 -7.73 -4.18
CA VAL A 120 1.77 -6.60 -3.31
C VAL A 120 0.28 -6.61 -3.00
N LEU A 121 -0.02 -6.63 -1.71
CA LEU A 121 -1.36 -6.41 -1.19
C LEU A 121 -1.40 -5.00 -0.60
N GLY A 122 -2.19 -4.13 -1.18
CA GLY A 122 -2.23 -2.71 -0.92
C GLY A 122 -1.99 -1.94 -2.21
N ALA A 123 -0.83 -1.28 -2.33
CA ALA A 123 -0.53 -0.49 -3.53
C ALA A 123 0.89 -0.71 -4.03
N LEU A 124 1.03 -0.75 -5.36
CA LEU A 124 2.32 -0.73 -6.05
C LEU A 124 2.42 0.58 -6.82
N HIS A 125 3.38 1.42 -6.43
CA HIS A 125 3.68 2.67 -7.12
C HIS A 125 4.92 2.51 -7.98
N ALA A 126 4.74 2.62 -9.28
CA ALA A 126 5.82 2.57 -10.26
C ALA A 126 5.38 3.30 -11.52
N SER A 127 6.32 3.68 -12.38
CA SER A 127 5.98 4.26 -13.68
C SER A 127 5.23 3.26 -14.55
N LYS A 128 4.51 3.76 -15.56
CA LYS A 128 3.82 2.91 -16.54
C LYS A 128 4.79 1.99 -17.28
N GLU A 129 5.96 2.49 -17.60
CA GLU A 129 7.01 1.74 -18.29
C GLU A 129 7.49 0.56 -17.45
N ILE A 130 7.69 0.78 -16.15
CA ILE A 130 8.10 -0.29 -15.23
C ILE A 130 6.97 -1.31 -15.05
N LYS A 131 5.74 -0.87 -14.85
CA LYS A 131 4.58 -1.77 -14.72
C LYS A 131 4.38 -2.60 -15.98
N SER A 132 4.54 -1.98 -17.16
CA SER A 132 4.43 -2.69 -18.43
C SER A 132 5.55 -3.72 -18.61
N ALA A 133 6.78 -3.35 -18.28
CA ALA A 133 7.93 -4.24 -18.39
C ALA A 133 7.82 -5.45 -17.45
N LEU A 134 7.24 -5.27 -16.27
CA LEU A 134 7.10 -6.31 -15.24
C LEU A 134 5.70 -6.96 -15.22
N ALA A 135 4.84 -6.70 -16.20
CA ALA A 135 3.44 -7.12 -16.18
C ALA A 135 3.26 -8.63 -15.93
N ASP A 136 4.10 -9.45 -16.52
CA ASP A 136 4.07 -10.91 -16.37
C ASP A 136 4.67 -11.41 -15.04
N ARG A 137 5.30 -10.54 -14.26
CA ARG A 137 5.93 -10.83 -12.97
C ARG A 137 5.13 -10.32 -11.79
N ILE A 138 4.10 -9.51 -12.05
CA ILE A 138 3.18 -8.97 -11.04
C ILE A 138 2.06 -9.99 -10.83
N GLY A 139 1.99 -10.55 -9.63
CA GLY A 139 0.96 -11.50 -9.23
C GLY A 139 -0.19 -10.88 -8.49
#